data_a300970e29eab3063558b55cfff95444
#
_entry.id   a300970e29eab3063558b55cfff95444
#
_cell.length_a   1.000
_cell.length_b   1.000
_cell.length_c   1.000
_cell.angle_alpha   90.00
_cell.angle_beta   90.00
_cell.angle_gamma   90.00
#
_symmetry.space_group_name_H-M   'P 1'
#
loop_
_entity.id
_entity.type
_entity.pdbx_description
1 polymer ?
#
loop_
_entity_poly.entity_id
_entity_poly.type
_entity_poly.pdbx_seq_one_letter_code
_entity_poly.pdbx_strand_id
1 'polypeptide(L)'
;MVRSDIRSYLTIAKRELCEAPTSWLAFSALLAWMFGLYWSDLFVFRLTTTSFEFLELRALWLAVEAVALLVLYFGLLRVLKHSSGVAVVAGTFLFVGSILVLFAPSGFAFDGMRIVGVVLTGLGGAALLALLGIRYARKGPKLLLVNVALALFVAALFDSILLYLPLDLQLMIVALLPVVCVALYVASARNNAVAEGLIDGSTSTEAVEVFTTNSTKINIIRIVALPLIVGLAYGLMQRLTSDAYTSGAAGVNTATIVSFFLSSVFIALAALFIDSRKLIKLVCFAAIPTVGIAFVMLPLFSDAREAAQAICIIGFNSFYFMVWALWAGDRAEPSLPKRFVLGLFVLVGAESLGSVLGVPVVAALDDSGSTLAVVSLVVVYLLLMAGIFSFDRSGTVDQEQQAVVGAELSGQIAMGDRDLDIWVQRYGLSARETEVFELLAKGRNRVFISKALFISDNTTRTHMKNIYRKLDVHSQ
;
A
#
# COMPACT_ATOMS: atom_id res chain seq x y z
N MET A 1 20.21 -14.53 13.02
CA MET A 1 18.82 -14.50 12.53
C MET A 1 18.56 -13.31 11.61
N VAL A 2 18.69 -12.03 12.02
CA VAL A 2 18.42 -10.85 11.17
C VAL A 2 19.30 -10.78 9.88
N ARG A 3 20.59 -11.15 9.91
CA ARG A 3 21.47 -11.11 8.73
C ARG A 3 21.19 -12.19 7.69
N SER A 4 20.70 -13.37 8.08
CA SER A 4 20.30 -14.43 7.14
C SER A 4 19.03 -14.06 6.40
N ASP A 5 18.07 -13.44 7.10
CA ASP A 5 16.79 -13.02 6.52
C ASP A 5 16.97 -11.88 5.52
N ILE A 6 17.86 -10.91 5.80
CA ILE A 6 18.17 -9.82 4.87
C ILE A 6 18.83 -10.35 3.59
N ARG A 7 19.79 -11.31 3.69
CA ARG A 7 20.43 -11.88 2.51
C ARG A 7 19.45 -12.67 1.63
N SER A 8 18.58 -13.48 2.22
CA SER A 8 17.56 -14.20 1.48
C SER A 8 16.61 -13.24 0.77
N TYR A 9 16.21 -12.15 1.46
CA TYR A 9 15.38 -11.10 0.88
C TYR A 9 16.04 -10.35 -0.28
N LEU A 10 17.28 -9.95 -0.13
CA LEU A 10 18.05 -9.30 -1.20
C LEU A 10 18.19 -10.21 -2.42
N THR A 11 18.35 -11.52 -2.20
CA THR A 11 18.39 -12.50 -3.29
C THR A 11 17.06 -12.61 -4.01
N ILE A 12 15.94 -12.68 -3.27
CA ILE A 12 14.59 -12.73 -3.85
C ILE A 12 14.26 -11.41 -4.56
N ALA A 13 14.57 -10.26 -3.95
CA ALA A 13 14.36 -8.96 -4.56
C ALA A 13 15.19 -8.81 -5.86
N LYS A 14 16.48 -9.21 -5.84
CA LYS A 14 17.33 -9.21 -7.02
C LYS A 14 16.79 -10.11 -8.13
N ARG A 15 16.27 -11.28 -7.77
CA ARG A 15 15.64 -12.21 -8.71
C ARG A 15 14.39 -11.58 -9.34
N GLU A 16 13.48 -11.01 -8.57
CA GLU A 16 12.30 -10.30 -9.07
C GLU A 16 12.67 -9.13 -10.00
N LEU A 17 13.69 -8.35 -9.63
CA LEU A 17 14.18 -7.22 -10.38
C LEU A 17 14.76 -7.61 -11.75
N CYS A 18 15.50 -8.73 -11.80
CA CYS A 18 16.19 -9.17 -13.01
C CYS A 18 15.34 -10.09 -13.89
N GLU A 19 14.51 -10.96 -13.30
CA GLU A 19 13.74 -11.99 -14.02
C GLU A 19 12.34 -11.50 -14.47
N ALA A 20 11.77 -10.50 -13.78
CA ALA A 20 10.44 -9.96 -14.12
C ALA A 20 10.40 -8.42 -14.28
N PRO A 21 11.31 -7.81 -15.05
CA PRO A 21 11.37 -6.34 -15.15
C PRO A 21 10.10 -5.73 -15.74
N THR A 22 9.40 -6.43 -16.60
CA THR A 22 8.16 -5.95 -17.24
C THR A 22 7.04 -5.64 -16.25
N SER A 23 7.04 -6.30 -15.06
CA SER A 23 6.00 -6.10 -14.06
C SER A 23 6.13 -4.74 -13.38
N TRP A 24 7.30 -4.39 -12.81
CA TRP A 24 7.48 -3.12 -12.11
C TRP A 24 7.66 -1.94 -13.08
N LEU A 25 8.21 -2.16 -14.28
CA LEU A 25 8.26 -1.14 -15.33
C LEU A 25 6.87 -0.74 -15.83
N ALA A 26 5.91 -1.67 -15.91
CA ALA A 26 4.53 -1.34 -16.24
C ALA A 26 3.92 -0.35 -15.22
N PHE A 27 4.18 -0.57 -13.93
CA PHE A 27 3.70 0.33 -12.90
C PHE A 27 4.46 1.66 -12.87
N SER A 28 5.78 1.64 -13.15
CA SER A 28 6.56 2.88 -13.31
C SER A 28 5.98 3.76 -14.41
N ALA A 29 5.61 3.16 -15.56
CA ALA A 29 5.01 3.90 -16.67
C ALA A 29 3.63 4.48 -16.30
N LEU A 30 2.81 3.75 -15.54
CA LEU A 30 1.53 4.26 -15.03
C LEU A 30 1.74 5.43 -14.06
N LEU A 31 2.69 5.29 -13.10
CA LEU A 31 3.00 6.35 -12.14
C LEU A 31 3.56 7.60 -12.82
N ALA A 32 4.52 7.44 -13.75
CA ALA A 32 5.07 8.57 -14.51
C ALA A 32 3.98 9.27 -15.33
N TRP A 33 3.05 8.51 -15.93
CA TRP A 33 1.89 9.10 -16.60
C TRP A 33 1.00 9.87 -15.63
N MET A 34 0.68 9.30 -14.47
CA MET A 34 -0.13 9.98 -13.45
C MET A 34 0.55 11.26 -12.98
N PHE A 35 1.86 11.22 -12.72
CA PHE A 35 2.62 12.38 -12.26
C PHE A 35 2.66 13.45 -13.34
N GLY A 36 3.01 13.11 -14.58
CA GLY A 36 3.06 14.03 -15.70
C GLY A 36 1.72 14.70 -15.99
N LEU A 37 0.60 13.99 -15.81
CA LEU A 37 -0.72 14.53 -16.15
C LEU A 37 -1.41 15.25 -14.97
N TYR A 38 -1.32 14.73 -13.74
CA TYR A 38 -2.15 15.18 -12.63
C TYR A 38 -1.38 15.73 -11.41
N TRP A 39 -0.05 15.59 -11.38
CA TRP A 39 0.80 16.08 -10.28
C TRP A 39 1.94 16.99 -10.72
N SER A 40 2.03 17.32 -12.03
CA SER A 40 3.01 18.24 -12.56
C SER A 40 2.35 19.50 -13.11
N ASP A 41 3.14 20.56 -13.24
CA ASP A 41 2.68 21.82 -13.84
C ASP A 41 2.53 21.77 -15.36
N LEU A 42 2.95 20.67 -16.02
CA LEU A 42 2.80 20.48 -17.46
C LEU A 42 1.36 20.73 -17.92
N PHE A 43 0.43 20.27 -17.10
CA PHE A 43 -0.99 20.41 -17.34
C PHE A 43 -1.48 21.84 -17.10
N VAL A 44 -1.01 22.47 -16.00
CA VAL A 44 -1.43 23.83 -15.61
C VAL A 44 -1.06 24.86 -16.68
N PHE A 45 0.14 24.78 -17.24
CA PHE A 45 0.63 25.77 -18.20
C PHE A 45 -0.11 25.81 -19.55
N ARG A 46 -0.64 24.67 -19.98
CA ARG A 46 -1.27 24.59 -21.30
C ARG A 46 -2.79 24.66 -21.28
N LEU A 47 -3.42 24.32 -20.18
CA LEU A 47 -4.82 23.95 -20.20
C LEU A 47 -5.71 24.81 -19.33
N THR A 48 -5.16 25.47 -18.33
CA THR A 48 -5.96 26.23 -17.39
C THR A 48 -5.40 27.66 -17.28
N THR A 49 -6.29 28.62 -17.23
CA THR A 49 -5.93 30.01 -16.92
C THR A 49 -5.71 30.21 -15.44
N THR A 50 -6.14 29.24 -14.61
CA THR A 50 -6.06 29.29 -13.15
C THR A 50 -5.73 27.93 -12.56
N SER A 51 -5.00 27.89 -11.44
CA SER A 51 -4.76 26.69 -10.65
C SER A 51 -6.04 26.06 -10.10
N PHE A 52 -7.08 26.87 -9.93
CA PHE A 52 -8.38 26.43 -9.45
C PHE A 52 -9.05 25.44 -10.42
N GLU A 53 -9.07 25.77 -11.72
CA GLU A 53 -9.60 24.88 -12.77
C GLU A 53 -8.85 23.55 -12.84
N PHE A 54 -7.53 23.57 -12.69
CA PHE A 54 -6.72 22.37 -12.63
C PHE A 54 -7.13 21.43 -11.49
N LEU A 55 -7.31 21.99 -10.29
CA LEU A 55 -7.69 21.20 -9.12
C LEU A 55 -9.13 20.67 -9.22
N GLU A 56 -10.03 21.36 -9.92
CA GLU A 56 -11.38 20.86 -10.20
C GLU A 56 -11.35 19.67 -11.16
N LEU A 57 -10.60 19.76 -12.26
CA LEU A 57 -10.43 18.68 -13.21
C LEU A 57 -9.76 17.47 -12.55
N ARG A 58 -8.79 17.68 -11.67
CA ARG A 58 -8.16 16.62 -10.89
C ARG A 58 -9.13 15.99 -9.89
N ALA A 59 -9.93 16.75 -9.18
CA ALA A 59 -10.96 16.26 -8.29
C ALA A 59 -12.01 15.42 -9.05
N LEU A 60 -12.41 15.87 -10.24
CA LEU A 60 -13.30 15.11 -11.13
C LEU A 60 -12.66 13.79 -11.57
N TRP A 61 -11.39 13.80 -11.97
CA TRP A 61 -10.65 12.58 -12.31
C TRP A 61 -10.65 11.56 -11.19
N LEU A 62 -10.32 11.97 -9.96
CA LEU A 62 -10.34 11.12 -8.76
C LEU A 62 -11.76 10.61 -8.45
N ALA A 63 -12.79 11.46 -8.63
CA ALA A 63 -14.17 11.05 -8.43
C ALA A 63 -14.59 9.96 -9.43
N VAL A 64 -14.26 10.14 -10.70
CA VAL A 64 -14.52 9.14 -11.75
C VAL A 64 -13.76 7.86 -11.47
N GLU A 65 -12.50 7.96 -11.08
CA GLU A 65 -11.67 6.80 -10.72
C GLU A 65 -12.29 6.03 -9.53
N ALA A 66 -12.75 6.73 -8.49
CA ALA A 66 -13.42 6.11 -7.35
C ALA A 66 -14.70 5.41 -7.78
N VAL A 67 -15.57 6.05 -8.57
CA VAL A 67 -16.79 5.42 -9.07
C VAL A 67 -16.48 4.20 -9.93
N ALA A 68 -15.47 4.27 -10.79
CA ALA A 68 -15.03 3.14 -11.60
C ALA A 68 -14.51 1.97 -10.72
N LEU A 69 -13.76 2.25 -9.66
CA LEU A 69 -13.33 1.23 -8.69
C LEU A 69 -14.52 0.57 -7.98
N LEU A 70 -15.55 1.35 -7.63
CA LEU A 70 -16.78 0.81 -7.05
C LEU A 70 -17.51 -0.12 -8.02
N VAL A 71 -17.63 0.27 -9.28
CA VAL A 71 -18.22 -0.58 -10.34
C VAL A 71 -17.39 -1.85 -10.55
N LEU A 72 -16.06 -1.70 -10.60
CA LEU A 72 -15.12 -2.84 -10.71
C LEU A 72 -15.28 -3.81 -9.52
N TYR A 73 -15.54 -3.34 -8.32
CA TYR A 73 -15.75 -4.19 -7.14
C TYR A 73 -16.85 -5.21 -7.36
N PHE A 74 -17.98 -4.83 -7.99
CA PHE A 74 -19.09 -5.75 -8.28
C PHE A 74 -18.80 -6.68 -9.47
N GLY A 75 -18.06 -6.22 -10.49
CA GLY A 75 -17.70 -6.99 -11.68
C GLY A 75 -16.34 -7.71 -11.62
N LEU A 76 -15.67 -7.68 -10.48
CA LEU A 76 -14.24 -7.98 -10.35
C LEU A 76 -13.81 -9.37 -10.87
N LEU A 77 -14.60 -10.39 -10.63
CA LEU A 77 -14.31 -11.76 -11.09
C LEU A 77 -14.25 -11.86 -12.62
N ARG A 78 -15.14 -11.14 -13.33
CA ARG A 78 -15.13 -11.08 -14.81
C ARG A 78 -13.91 -10.32 -15.32
N VAL A 79 -13.57 -9.20 -14.66
CA VAL A 79 -12.39 -8.37 -14.98
C VAL A 79 -11.10 -9.18 -14.83
N LEU A 80 -10.93 -9.91 -13.76
CA LEU A 80 -9.74 -10.73 -13.50
C LEU A 80 -9.60 -11.88 -14.51
N LYS A 81 -10.71 -12.49 -14.92
CA LYS A 81 -10.71 -13.55 -15.93
C LYS A 81 -10.21 -13.06 -17.30
N HIS A 82 -10.48 -11.79 -17.65
CA HIS A 82 -10.12 -11.18 -18.92
C HIS A 82 -9.10 -10.04 -18.76
N SER A 83 -8.21 -10.16 -17.78
CA SER A 83 -7.33 -9.06 -17.33
C SER A 83 -6.50 -8.41 -18.43
N SER A 84 -5.98 -9.18 -19.40
CA SER A 84 -5.22 -8.63 -20.54
C SER A 84 -6.10 -7.82 -21.49
N GLY A 85 -7.31 -8.28 -21.79
CA GLY A 85 -8.26 -7.54 -22.61
C GLY A 85 -8.73 -6.26 -21.94
N VAL A 86 -9.04 -6.34 -20.63
CA VAL A 86 -9.40 -5.16 -19.83
C VAL A 86 -8.25 -4.15 -19.77
N ALA A 87 -7.01 -4.61 -19.61
CA ALA A 87 -5.84 -3.73 -19.63
C ALA A 87 -5.67 -2.99 -20.96
N VAL A 88 -5.92 -3.67 -22.09
CA VAL A 88 -5.87 -3.03 -23.42
C VAL A 88 -6.95 -1.96 -23.56
N VAL A 89 -8.20 -2.25 -23.19
CA VAL A 89 -9.29 -1.27 -23.22
C VAL A 89 -8.99 -0.09 -22.29
N ALA A 90 -8.54 -0.36 -21.09
CA ALA A 90 -8.16 0.67 -20.12
C ALA A 90 -7.02 1.56 -20.63
N GLY A 91 -5.98 0.98 -21.25
CA GLY A 91 -4.89 1.72 -21.86
C GLY A 91 -5.34 2.56 -23.05
N THR A 92 -6.29 2.07 -23.84
CA THR A 92 -6.91 2.87 -24.93
C THR A 92 -7.65 4.08 -24.34
N PHE A 93 -8.39 3.91 -23.25
CA PHE A 93 -9.07 5.02 -22.57
C PHE A 93 -8.07 6.03 -22.03
N LEU A 94 -6.97 5.57 -21.39
CA LEU A 94 -5.91 6.45 -20.92
C LEU A 94 -5.24 7.21 -22.08
N PHE A 95 -4.90 6.53 -23.16
CA PHE A 95 -4.23 7.15 -24.30
C PHE A 95 -5.11 8.19 -24.98
N VAL A 96 -6.34 7.82 -25.36
CA VAL A 96 -7.30 8.74 -25.98
C VAL A 96 -7.65 9.89 -25.03
N GLY A 97 -7.90 9.58 -23.77
CA GLY A 97 -8.18 10.58 -22.75
C GLY A 97 -7.02 11.56 -22.55
N SER A 98 -5.78 11.07 -22.54
CA SER A 98 -4.59 11.95 -22.46
C SER A 98 -4.47 12.87 -23.66
N ILE A 99 -4.74 12.37 -24.88
CA ILE A 99 -4.76 13.23 -26.07
C ILE A 99 -5.82 14.32 -25.94
N LEU A 100 -7.04 13.97 -25.55
CA LEU A 100 -8.13 14.93 -25.38
C LEU A 100 -7.81 15.98 -24.29
N VAL A 101 -7.12 15.57 -23.23
CA VAL A 101 -6.72 16.50 -22.16
C VAL A 101 -5.58 17.40 -22.60
N LEU A 102 -4.49 16.84 -23.14
CA LEU A 102 -3.23 17.55 -23.40
C LEU A 102 -3.26 18.39 -24.68
N PHE A 103 -4.01 17.99 -25.69
CA PHE A 103 -3.99 18.62 -26.99
C PHE A 103 -5.30 19.33 -27.37
N ALA A 104 -6.29 19.41 -26.46
CA ALA A 104 -7.47 20.22 -26.67
C ALA A 104 -7.08 21.70 -26.78
N PRO A 105 -7.56 22.44 -27.81
CA PRO A 105 -7.33 23.87 -27.91
C PRO A 105 -7.85 24.63 -26.68
N SER A 106 -7.29 25.80 -26.38
CA SER A 106 -7.79 26.66 -25.33
C SER A 106 -9.10 27.34 -25.74
N GLY A 107 -10.10 27.36 -24.87
CA GLY A 107 -11.36 28.05 -25.05
C GLY A 107 -12.58 27.24 -24.62
N PHE A 108 -13.65 27.93 -24.21
CA PHE A 108 -14.89 27.36 -23.66
C PHE A 108 -15.52 26.24 -24.56
N ALA A 109 -15.39 26.36 -25.88
CA ALA A 109 -15.91 25.33 -26.80
C ALA A 109 -15.21 23.95 -26.66
N PHE A 110 -14.01 23.92 -26.08
CA PHE A 110 -13.19 22.70 -25.94
C PHE A 110 -13.15 22.14 -24.52
N ASP A 111 -13.78 22.80 -23.55
CA ASP A 111 -13.84 22.32 -22.16
C ASP A 111 -14.57 20.97 -22.08
N GLY A 112 -15.59 20.75 -22.92
CA GLY A 112 -16.25 19.46 -23.05
C GLY A 112 -15.29 18.33 -23.47
N MET A 113 -14.33 18.59 -24.36
CA MET A 113 -13.33 17.60 -24.77
C MET A 113 -12.40 17.23 -23.59
N ARG A 114 -11.99 18.23 -22.80
CA ARG A 114 -11.17 18.00 -21.60
C ARG A 114 -11.90 17.17 -20.55
N ILE A 115 -13.16 17.52 -20.29
CA ILE A 115 -14.00 16.74 -19.36
C ILE A 115 -14.13 15.29 -19.83
N VAL A 116 -14.41 15.03 -21.10
CA VAL A 116 -14.44 13.67 -21.67
C VAL A 116 -13.09 12.99 -21.51
N GLY A 117 -11.98 13.68 -21.77
CA GLY A 117 -10.63 13.18 -21.56
C GLY A 117 -10.35 12.79 -20.11
N VAL A 118 -10.76 13.62 -19.15
CA VAL A 118 -10.66 13.38 -17.72
C VAL A 118 -11.48 12.15 -17.31
N VAL A 119 -12.70 12.00 -17.84
CA VAL A 119 -13.54 10.82 -17.60
C VAL A 119 -12.89 9.55 -18.13
N LEU A 120 -12.40 9.56 -19.36
CA LEU A 120 -11.72 8.40 -19.96
C LEU A 120 -10.47 8.02 -19.16
N THR A 121 -9.66 9.00 -18.76
CA THR A 121 -8.46 8.73 -17.96
C THR A 121 -8.78 8.20 -16.56
N GLY A 122 -9.85 8.67 -15.92
CA GLY A 122 -10.31 8.13 -14.64
C GLY A 122 -10.77 6.66 -14.75
N LEU A 123 -11.55 6.34 -15.78
CA LEU A 123 -12.01 4.96 -16.03
C LEU A 123 -10.83 4.01 -16.31
N GLY A 124 -9.90 4.44 -17.17
CA GLY A 124 -8.72 3.64 -17.53
C GLY A 124 -7.75 3.50 -16.36
N GLY A 125 -7.52 4.58 -15.60
CA GLY A 125 -6.67 4.62 -14.41
C GLY A 125 -7.14 3.64 -13.35
N ALA A 126 -8.42 3.68 -13.00
CA ALA A 126 -9.04 2.76 -12.04
C ALA A 126 -8.78 1.28 -12.40
N ALA A 127 -8.97 0.92 -13.67
CA ALA A 127 -8.81 -0.46 -14.12
C ALA A 127 -7.34 -0.92 -14.04
N LEU A 128 -6.39 -0.12 -14.56
CA LEU A 128 -4.96 -0.48 -14.52
C LEU A 128 -4.40 -0.45 -13.11
N LEU A 129 -4.79 0.52 -12.28
CA LEU A 129 -4.37 0.60 -10.88
C LEU A 129 -4.85 -0.64 -10.09
N ALA A 130 -6.11 -1.05 -10.28
CA ALA A 130 -6.65 -2.25 -9.65
C ALA A 130 -5.93 -3.52 -10.14
N LEU A 131 -5.72 -3.69 -11.44
CA LEU A 131 -5.07 -4.87 -12.02
C LEU A 131 -3.62 -5.01 -11.57
N LEU A 132 -2.83 -3.92 -11.60
CA LEU A 132 -1.44 -3.90 -11.16
C LEU A 132 -1.34 -4.08 -9.64
N GLY A 133 -2.18 -3.38 -8.87
CA GLY A 133 -2.18 -3.48 -7.42
C GLY A 133 -2.54 -4.87 -6.92
N ILE A 134 -3.57 -5.52 -7.49
CA ILE A 134 -3.93 -6.91 -7.15
C ILE A 134 -2.79 -7.87 -7.51
N ARG A 135 -2.15 -7.69 -8.67
CA ARG A 135 -1.00 -8.50 -9.08
C ARG A 135 0.14 -8.41 -8.06
N TYR A 136 0.44 -7.21 -7.56
CA TYR A 136 1.46 -7.03 -6.55
C TYR A 136 1.04 -7.55 -5.18
N ALA A 137 -0.20 -7.35 -4.79
CA ALA A 137 -0.74 -7.88 -3.54
C ALA A 137 -0.60 -9.41 -3.44
N ARG A 138 -0.78 -10.12 -4.55
CA ARG A 138 -0.56 -11.57 -4.64
C ARG A 138 0.89 -12.01 -4.45
N LYS A 139 1.87 -11.13 -4.65
CA LYS A 139 3.29 -11.42 -4.36
C LYS A 139 3.60 -11.36 -2.85
N GLY A 140 2.71 -10.81 -2.07
CA GLY A 140 2.81 -10.61 -0.62
C GLY A 140 3.37 -9.25 -0.24
N PRO A 141 3.22 -8.85 1.05
CA PRO A 141 3.43 -7.48 1.51
C PRO A 141 4.81 -6.92 1.21
N LYS A 142 5.86 -7.69 1.47
CA LYS A 142 7.25 -7.22 1.30
C LYS A 142 7.64 -7.04 -0.17
N LEU A 143 7.31 -8.03 -1.02
CA LEU A 143 7.60 -7.94 -2.46
C LEU A 143 6.76 -6.85 -3.14
N LEU A 144 5.52 -6.63 -2.68
CA LEU A 144 4.71 -5.50 -3.10
C LEU A 144 5.46 -4.19 -2.83
N LEU A 145 5.93 -3.95 -1.60
CA LEU A 145 6.63 -2.71 -1.24
C LEU A 145 7.92 -2.51 -2.03
N VAL A 146 8.71 -3.58 -2.26
CA VAL A 146 9.92 -3.50 -3.10
C VAL A 146 9.59 -3.09 -4.53
N ASN A 147 8.59 -3.74 -5.15
CA ASN A 147 8.18 -3.42 -6.52
C ASN A 147 7.64 -1.99 -6.63
N VAL A 148 6.85 -1.55 -5.65
CA VAL A 148 6.30 -0.19 -5.60
C VAL A 148 7.40 0.85 -5.39
N ALA A 149 8.32 0.61 -4.45
CA ALA A 149 9.43 1.53 -4.21
C ALA A 149 10.27 1.73 -5.47
N LEU A 150 10.59 0.64 -6.18
CA LEU A 150 11.32 0.69 -7.43
C LEU A 150 10.53 1.41 -8.53
N ALA A 151 9.24 1.10 -8.66
CA ALA A 151 8.38 1.75 -9.64
C ALA A 151 8.29 3.26 -9.40
N LEU A 152 8.14 3.67 -8.15
CA LEU A 152 8.09 5.07 -7.75
C LEU A 152 9.42 5.79 -8.01
N PHE A 153 10.56 5.13 -7.68
CA PHE A 153 11.89 5.66 -7.95
C PHE A 153 12.12 5.90 -9.44
N VAL A 154 11.81 4.91 -10.27
CA VAL A 154 12.00 5.00 -11.73
C VAL A 154 11.06 6.03 -12.35
N ALA A 155 9.81 6.12 -11.87
CA ALA A 155 8.88 7.15 -12.32
C ALA A 155 9.42 8.56 -11.99
N ALA A 156 9.89 8.79 -10.76
CA ALA A 156 10.47 10.07 -10.35
C ALA A 156 11.74 10.43 -11.16
N LEU A 157 12.58 9.44 -11.44
CA LEU A 157 13.76 9.64 -12.31
C LEU A 157 13.34 10.02 -13.73
N PHE A 158 12.35 9.33 -14.28
CA PHE A 158 11.81 9.61 -15.60
C PHE A 158 11.22 11.04 -15.69
N ASP A 159 10.41 11.43 -14.71
CA ASP A 159 9.85 12.78 -14.64
C ASP A 159 10.93 13.85 -14.47
N SER A 160 12.00 13.55 -13.71
CA SER A 160 13.18 14.44 -13.62
C SER A 160 13.84 14.68 -14.97
N ILE A 161 13.93 13.67 -15.81
CA ILE A 161 14.48 13.76 -17.16
C ILE A 161 13.53 14.54 -18.08
N LEU A 162 12.22 14.32 -17.96
CA LEU A 162 11.22 15.01 -18.75
C LEU A 162 11.31 16.53 -18.61
N LEU A 163 11.63 17.05 -17.43
CA LEU A 163 11.73 18.52 -17.21
C LEU A 163 12.74 19.23 -18.12
N TYR A 164 13.75 18.52 -18.62
CA TYR A 164 14.77 19.08 -19.51
C TYR A 164 14.41 19.02 -21.00
N LEU A 165 13.28 18.39 -21.35
CA LEU A 165 12.84 18.27 -22.74
C LEU A 165 11.95 19.46 -23.16
N PRO A 166 11.85 19.78 -24.45
CA PRO A 166 10.88 20.74 -24.96
C PRO A 166 9.44 20.31 -24.60
N LEU A 167 8.59 21.29 -24.27
CA LEU A 167 7.24 21.04 -23.78
C LEU A 167 6.41 20.13 -24.69
N ASP A 168 6.47 20.32 -26.01
CA ASP A 168 5.71 19.49 -26.95
C ASP A 168 6.14 18.03 -26.91
N LEU A 169 7.45 17.78 -26.71
CA LEU A 169 7.98 16.44 -26.57
C LEU A 169 7.55 15.82 -25.23
N GLN A 170 7.55 16.61 -24.15
CA GLN A 170 7.04 16.14 -22.85
C GLN A 170 5.58 15.67 -22.96
N LEU A 171 4.71 16.48 -23.58
CA LEU A 171 3.29 16.16 -23.76
C LEU A 171 3.08 14.88 -24.59
N MET A 172 3.85 14.73 -25.67
CA MET A 172 3.80 13.52 -26.50
C MET A 172 4.23 12.29 -25.74
N ILE A 173 5.30 12.39 -24.97
CA ILE A 173 5.82 11.27 -24.16
C ILE A 173 4.79 10.87 -23.09
N VAL A 174 4.25 11.83 -22.35
CA VAL A 174 3.24 11.57 -21.31
C VAL A 174 2.01 10.91 -21.92
N ALA A 175 1.54 11.35 -23.09
CA ALA A 175 0.41 10.74 -23.79
C ALA A 175 0.69 9.26 -24.20
N LEU A 176 1.94 8.91 -24.52
CA LEU A 176 2.32 7.55 -24.94
C LEU A 176 2.57 6.59 -23.76
N LEU A 177 2.84 7.05 -22.57
CA LEU A 177 3.12 6.20 -21.38
C LEU A 177 2.05 5.13 -21.10
N PRO A 178 0.73 5.38 -21.26
CA PRO A 178 -0.29 4.35 -21.11
C PRO A 178 -0.12 3.16 -22.07
N VAL A 179 0.32 3.42 -23.29
CA VAL A 179 0.57 2.36 -24.31
C VAL A 179 1.74 1.49 -23.84
N VAL A 180 2.82 2.12 -23.35
CA VAL A 180 3.99 1.44 -22.77
C VAL A 180 3.57 0.61 -21.56
N CYS A 181 2.77 1.17 -20.65
CA CYS A 181 2.25 0.47 -19.47
C CYS A 181 1.51 -0.81 -19.85
N VAL A 182 0.57 -0.72 -20.81
CA VAL A 182 -0.23 -1.87 -21.24
C VAL A 182 0.63 -2.91 -21.97
N ALA A 183 1.53 -2.49 -22.83
CA ALA A 183 2.44 -3.41 -23.52
C ALA A 183 3.28 -4.23 -22.53
N LEU A 184 3.85 -3.58 -21.52
CA LEU A 184 4.61 -4.22 -20.45
C LEU A 184 3.72 -5.10 -19.54
N TYR A 185 2.49 -4.67 -19.24
CA TYR A 185 1.55 -5.47 -18.47
C TYR A 185 1.19 -6.77 -19.18
N VAL A 186 0.85 -6.70 -20.48
CA VAL A 186 0.50 -7.88 -21.29
C VAL A 186 1.70 -8.80 -21.49
N ALA A 187 2.89 -8.26 -21.74
CA ALA A 187 4.13 -9.04 -21.82
C ALA A 187 4.41 -9.79 -20.51
N SER A 188 4.27 -9.12 -19.37
CA SER A 188 4.43 -9.74 -18.05
C SER A 188 3.38 -10.84 -17.79
N ALA A 189 2.14 -10.68 -18.28
CA ALA A 189 1.09 -11.69 -18.12
C ALA A 189 1.41 -12.96 -18.94
N ARG A 190 1.94 -12.81 -20.15
CA ARG A 190 2.34 -13.95 -21.01
C ARG A 190 3.51 -14.72 -20.41
N ASN A 191 4.52 -14.03 -19.88
CA ASN A 191 5.68 -14.67 -19.26
C ASN A 191 5.28 -15.50 -18.02
N ASN A 192 4.35 -15.01 -17.21
CA ASN A 192 3.84 -15.75 -16.05
C ASN A 192 3.05 -17.00 -16.48
N ALA A 193 2.21 -16.90 -17.50
CA ALA A 193 1.45 -18.05 -18.03
C ALA A 193 2.36 -19.14 -18.60
N VAL A 194 3.46 -18.76 -19.26
CA VAL A 194 4.46 -19.70 -19.75
C VAL A 194 5.20 -20.37 -18.58
N ALA A 195 5.54 -19.63 -17.53
CA ALA A 195 6.18 -20.17 -16.34
C ALA A 195 5.27 -21.13 -15.57
N GLU A 196 3.98 -20.81 -15.41
CA GLU A 196 2.97 -21.68 -14.80
C GLU A 196 2.74 -22.95 -15.63
N GLY A 197 2.66 -22.86 -16.96
CA GLY A 197 2.51 -24.02 -17.85
C GLY A 197 3.74 -24.94 -17.91
N LEU A 198 4.94 -24.44 -17.56
CA LEU A 198 6.16 -25.24 -17.40
C LEU A 198 6.23 -25.96 -16.05
N ILE A 199 5.52 -25.47 -15.05
CA ILE A 199 5.47 -26.04 -13.70
C ILE A 199 4.37 -27.11 -13.59
N ASP A 200 3.28 -26.99 -14.33
CA ASP A 200 2.16 -27.97 -14.35
C ASP A 200 2.58 -29.36 -14.89
N GLY A 201 3.79 -29.50 -15.45
CA GLY A 201 4.37 -30.76 -15.91
C GLY A 201 5.10 -31.58 -14.83
N SER A 202 5.33 -31.05 -13.63
CA SER A 202 6.04 -31.78 -12.56
C SER A 202 5.80 -31.19 -11.19
N THR A 203 4.87 -31.74 -10.47
CA THR A 203 4.64 -31.77 -8.99
C THR A 203 3.20 -31.42 -8.62
N SER A 204 2.33 -32.42 -8.64
CA SER A 204 1.62 -33.06 -7.52
C SER A 204 1.20 -32.19 -6.32
N THR A 205 -0.04 -31.89 -6.26
CA THR A 205 -1.19 -32.21 -5.36
C THR A 205 -0.95 -32.40 -3.85
N GLU A 206 0.22 -32.20 -3.26
CA GLU A 206 0.43 -32.50 -1.83
C GLU A 206 0.69 -31.29 -0.90
N ALA A 207 0.69 -30.06 -1.41
CA ALA A 207 0.96 -28.89 -0.57
C ALA A 207 -0.27 -28.01 -0.27
N VAL A 208 -1.50 -28.42 -0.62
CA VAL A 208 -2.71 -27.58 -0.56
C VAL A 208 -3.57 -27.84 0.70
N GLU A 209 -3.31 -28.86 1.49
CA GLU A 209 -4.25 -29.29 2.56
C GLU A 209 -3.92 -28.84 4.00
N VAL A 210 -2.90 -28.05 4.27
CA VAL A 210 -2.54 -27.75 5.68
C VAL A 210 -2.83 -26.31 6.14
N PHE A 211 -3.35 -25.41 5.30
CA PHE A 211 -3.62 -24.03 5.71
C PHE A 211 -5.06 -23.54 5.46
N THR A 212 -6.03 -24.38 5.72
CA THR A 212 -7.42 -23.93 5.89
C THR A 212 -7.73 -23.85 7.38
N THR A 213 -7.48 -22.70 7.97
CA THR A 213 -8.25 -22.09 9.08
C THR A 213 -7.42 -21.01 9.75
N ASN A 214 -7.61 -19.81 9.34
CA ASN A 214 -7.74 -18.63 10.18
C ASN A 214 -7.85 -17.41 9.24
N SER A 215 -9.05 -17.22 8.73
CA SER A 215 -9.46 -15.97 8.08
C SER A 215 -9.23 -14.86 9.10
N THR A 216 -8.09 -14.21 9.00
CA THR A 216 -7.77 -13.01 9.77
C THR A 216 -8.87 -12.01 9.43
N LYS A 217 -9.85 -11.81 10.30
CA LYS A 217 -10.86 -10.76 10.16
C LYS A 217 -10.09 -9.45 10.06
N ILE A 218 -9.73 -9.05 8.83
CA ILE A 218 -9.05 -7.79 8.59
C ILE A 218 -9.97 -6.72 9.10
N ASN A 219 -9.46 -5.98 10.06
CA ASN A 219 -10.23 -4.98 10.76
C ASN A 219 -10.72 -3.93 9.75
N ILE A 220 -12.04 -3.78 9.60
CA ILE A 220 -12.69 -2.86 8.66
C ILE A 220 -12.17 -1.43 8.81
N ILE A 221 -11.68 -1.07 10.00
CA ILE A 221 -11.05 0.22 10.27
C ILE A 221 -9.80 0.42 9.40
N ARG A 222 -9.00 -0.62 9.17
CA ARG A 222 -7.78 -0.52 8.35
C ARG A 222 -8.10 -0.40 6.86
N ILE A 223 -9.27 -0.90 6.43
CA ILE A 223 -9.68 -0.83 5.02
C ILE A 223 -10.45 0.45 4.75
N VAL A 224 -11.22 0.97 5.70
CA VAL A 224 -12.16 2.06 5.49
C VAL A 224 -11.76 3.32 6.27
N ALA A 225 -11.68 3.26 7.59
CA ALA A 225 -11.54 4.47 8.40
C ALA A 225 -10.19 5.17 8.21
N LEU A 226 -9.10 4.40 8.19
CA LEU A 226 -7.76 4.95 8.04
C LEU A 226 -7.55 5.60 6.66
N PRO A 227 -7.85 4.91 5.54
CA PRO A 227 -7.77 5.50 4.20
C PRO A 227 -8.71 6.70 4.01
N LEU A 228 -9.90 6.66 4.61
CA LEU A 228 -10.85 7.77 4.54
C LEU A 228 -10.27 9.04 5.16
N ILE A 229 -9.75 8.98 6.40
CA ILE A 229 -9.26 10.16 7.11
C ILE A 229 -7.99 10.71 6.44
N VAL A 230 -7.05 9.85 6.06
CA VAL A 230 -5.79 10.28 5.43
C VAL A 230 -6.03 10.79 4.01
N GLY A 231 -6.93 10.15 3.23
CA GLY A 231 -7.32 10.62 1.90
C GLY A 231 -7.99 11.99 1.94
N LEU A 232 -8.95 12.19 2.85
CA LEU A 232 -9.59 13.50 3.08
C LEU A 232 -8.57 14.57 3.44
N ALA A 233 -7.65 14.28 4.36
CA ALA A 233 -6.60 15.21 4.75
C ALA A 233 -5.71 15.57 3.56
N TYR A 234 -5.28 14.59 2.77
CA TYR A 234 -4.44 14.86 1.60
C TYR A 234 -5.16 15.69 0.54
N GLY A 235 -6.41 15.37 0.19
CA GLY A 235 -7.21 16.15 -0.74
C GLY A 235 -7.42 17.60 -0.28
N LEU A 236 -7.65 17.81 1.03
CA LEU A 236 -7.76 19.14 1.62
C LEU A 236 -6.44 19.90 1.53
N MET A 237 -5.29 19.24 1.84
CA MET A 237 -3.96 19.87 1.71
C MET A 237 -3.71 20.40 0.30
N GLN A 238 -4.08 19.64 -0.72
CA GLN A 238 -3.92 20.05 -2.12
C GLN A 238 -4.66 21.36 -2.43
N ARG A 239 -5.83 21.58 -1.82
CA ARG A 239 -6.58 22.84 -1.95
C ARG A 239 -5.95 23.99 -1.17
N LEU A 240 -5.54 23.73 0.07
CA LEU A 240 -4.91 24.76 0.92
C LEU A 240 -3.57 25.25 0.39
N THR A 241 -2.90 24.45 -0.45
CA THR A 241 -1.62 24.79 -1.08
C THR A 241 -1.77 25.15 -2.56
N SER A 242 -3.00 25.40 -3.05
CA SER A 242 -3.26 25.70 -4.46
C SER A 242 -2.48 26.87 -5.00
N ASP A 243 -2.26 27.90 -4.20
CA ASP A 243 -1.52 29.10 -4.60
C ASP A 243 -0.04 28.82 -4.89
N ALA A 244 0.52 27.75 -4.33
CA ALA A 244 1.88 27.32 -4.64
C ALA A 244 2.03 26.95 -6.13
N TYR A 245 0.95 26.47 -6.77
CA TYR A 245 0.94 26.13 -8.20
C TYR A 245 0.91 27.37 -9.12
N THR A 246 0.55 28.55 -8.59
CA THR A 246 0.46 29.80 -9.38
C THR A 246 1.72 30.65 -9.33
N SER A 247 2.55 30.48 -8.30
CA SER A 247 3.68 31.40 -8.02
C SER A 247 4.95 31.15 -8.82
N GLY A 248 4.96 30.16 -9.70
CA GLY A 248 6.11 29.91 -10.57
C GLY A 248 6.56 28.45 -10.56
N ALA A 249 6.26 27.83 -11.60
CA ALA A 249 6.23 26.42 -11.89
C ALA A 249 7.44 25.56 -11.51
N ALA A 250 8.64 26.08 -11.55
CA ALA A 250 9.84 25.25 -11.37
C ALA A 250 9.98 24.67 -9.94
N GLY A 251 9.50 25.38 -8.93
CA GLY A 251 9.60 24.96 -7.52
C GLY A 251 8.69 23.78 -7.19
N VAL A 252 7.44 23.83 -7.65
CA VAL A 252 6.45 22.78 -7.35
C VAL A 252 6.82 21.44 -7.98
N ASN A 253 7.24 21.43 -9.25
CA ASN A 253 7.69 20.21 -9.91
C ASN A 253 8.88 19.58 -9.19
N THR A 254 9.88 20.41 -8.83
CA THR A 254 11.06 19.93 -8.10
C THR A 254 10.69 19.37 -6.73
N ALA A 255 9.84 20.06 -5.96
CA ALA A 255 9.37 19.61 -4.66
C ALA A 255 8.59 18.29 -4.76
N THR A 256 7.73 18.14 -5.76
CA THR A 256 6.97 16.93 -6.01
C THR A 256 7.88 15.75 -6.36
N ILE A 257 8.81 15.92 -7.30
CA ILE A 257 9.77 14.87 -7.72
C ILE A 257 10.65 14.43 -6.53
N VAL A 258 11.19 15.38 -5.77
CA VAL A 258 11.97 15.09 -4.55
C VAL A 258 11.12 14.30 -3.55
N SER A 259 9.84 14.64 -3.39
CA SER A 259 8.93 13.93 -2.50
C SER A 259 8.71 12.48 -2.93
N PHE A 260 8.62 12.21 -4.23
CA PHE A 260 8.51 10.86 -4.75
C PHE A 260 9.79 10.04 -4.54
N PHE A 261 10.97 10.63 -4.76
CA PHE A 261 12.24 10.00 -4.43
C PHE A 261 12.34 9.65 -2.95
N LEU A 262 12.04 10.58 -2.06
CA LEU A 262 12.09 10.35 -0.61
C LEU A 262 11.07 9.29 -0.19
N SER A 263 9.86 9.32 -0.75
CA SER A 263 8.84 8.28 -0.50
C SER A 263 9.32 6.91 -0.96
N SER A 264 9.96 6.80 -2.13
CA SER A 264 10.48 5.54 -2.64
C SER A 264 11.56 4.96 -1.73
N VAL A 265 12.49 5.79 -1.26
CA VAL A 265 13.53 5.40 -0.30
C VAL A 265 12.91 4.94 1.03
N PHE A 266 11.94 5.68 1.56
CA PHE A 266 11.28 5.33 2.80
C PHE A 266 10.53 3.99 2.71
N ILE A 267 9.81 3.75 1.59
CA ILE A 267 9.11 2.49 1.34
C ILE A 267 10.10 1.32 1.17
N ALA A 268 11.23 1.55 0.47
CA ALA A 268 12.28 0.55 0.30
C ALA A 268 12.90 0.15 1.66
N LEU A 269 13.22 1.13 2.51
CA LEU A 269 13.72 0.88 3.86
C LEU A 269 12.69 0.12 4.70
N ALA A 270 11.41 0.48 4.62
CA ALA A 270 10.33 -0.24 5.28
C ALA A 270 10.27 -1.70 4.82
N ALA A 271 10.38 -1.95 3.52
CA ALA A 271 10.35 -3.31 2.96
C ALA A 271 11.55 -4.17 3.43
N LEU A 272 12.74 -3.57 3.57
CA LEU A 272 13.97 -4.28 3.93
C LEU A 272 14.08 -4.56 5.44
N PHE A 273 13.72 -3.58 6.27
CA PHE A 273 14.04 -3.62 7.70
C PHE A 273 12.85 -3.91 8.61
N ILE A 274 11.61 -3.81 8.09
CA ILE A 274 10.41 -3.95 8.90
C ILE A 274 9.69 -5.25 8.58
N ASP A 275 9.39 -6.01 9.64
CA ASP A 275 8.53 -7.18 9.52
C ASP A 275 7.08 -6.75 9.18
N SER A 276 6.40 -7.54 8.35
CA SER A 276 5.02 -7.29 7.93
C SER A 276 4.06 -7.06 9.11
N ARG A 277 4.31 -7.74 10.24
CA ARG A 277 3.54 -7.57 11.49
C ARG A 277 3.72 -6.20 12.13
N LYS A 278 4.86 -5.53 11.88
CA LYS A 278 5.18 -4.20 12.42
C LYS A 278 4.81 -3.06 11.48
N LEU A 279 4.35 -3.39 10.26
CA LEU A 279 4.06 -2.40 9.22
C LEU A 279 2.98 -1.40 9.67
N ILE A 280 1.93 -1.88 10.37
CA ILE A 280 0.88 -0.99 10.91
C ILE A 280 1.46 0.03 11.90
N LYS A 281 2.46 -0.36 12.70
CA LYS A 281 3.13 0.56 13.62
C LYS A 281 3.85 1.67 12.87
N LEU A 282 4.54 1.31 11.78
CA LEU A 282 5.21 2.30 10.93
C LEU A 282 4.20 3.26 10.28
N VAL A 283 3.07 2.78 9.79
CA VAL A 283 1.99 3.61 9.25
C VAL A 283 1.51 4.61 10.31
N CYS A 284 1.19 4.12 11.52
CA CYS A 284 0.64 4.95 12.59
C CYS A 284 1.67 5.94 13.19
N PHE A 285 2.96 5.56 13.28
CA PHE A 285 3.98 6.37 13.96
C PHE A 285 4.92 7.13 13.02
N ALA A 286 4.88 6.90 11.73
CA ALA A 286 5.69 7.62 10.76
C ALA A 286 4.84 8.27 9.66
N ALA A 287 4.11 7.50 8.86
CA ALA A 287 3.41 8.05 7.70
C ALA A 287 2.31 9.05 8.07
N ILE A 288 1.44 8.70 9.04
CA ILE A 288 0.34 9.59 9.48
C ILE A 288 0.87 10.87 10.16
N PRO A 289 1.82 10.80 11.12
CA PRO A 289 2.40 12.01 11.70
C PRO A 289 3.11 12.90 10.70
N THR A 290 3.73 12.35 9.66
CA THR A 290 4.34 13.15 8.59
C THR A 290 3.30 14.01 7.87
N VAL A 291 2.11 13.47 7.57
CA VAL A 291 0.99 14.26 7.05
C VAL A 291 0.55 15.33 8.07
N GLY A 292 0.47 14.97 9.35
CA GLY A 292 0.11 15.90 10.43
C GLY A 292 1.09 17.08 10.55
N ILE A 293 2.41 16.82 10.47
CA ILE A 293 3.45 17.86 10.49
C ILE A 293 3.22 18.87 9.37
N ALA A 294 2.89 18.42 8.16
CA ALA A 294 2.60 19.31 7.05
C ALA A 294 1.45 20.27 7.35
N PHE A 295 0.38 19.81 8.01
CA PHE A 295 -0.72 20.68 8.44
C PHE A 295 -0.33 21.66 9.54
N VAL A 296 0.55 21.28 10.47
CA VAL A 296 1.07 22.20 11.48
C VAL A 296 1.93 23.29 10.86
N MET A 297 2.67 22.99 9.80
CA MET A 297 3.53 23.96 9.12
C MET A 297 2.75 25.09 8.44
N LEU A 298 1.56 24.82 7.89
CA LEU A 298 0.78 25.80 7.13
C LEU A 298 0.50 27.11 7.89
N PRO A 299 -0.05 27.08 9.13
CA PRO A 299 -0.31 28.31 9.86
C PRO A 299 0.93 28.91 10.53
N LEU A 300 1.99 28.12 10.76
CA LEU A 300 3.20 28.60 11.44
C LEU A 300 4.19 29.26 10.49
N PHE A 301 4.22 28.85 9.24
CA PHE A 301 5.20 29.28 8.25
C PHE A 301 4.51 29.61 6.92
N SER A 302 4.04 30.86 6.79
CA SER A 302 3.31 31.34 5.60
C SER A 302 4.07 31.13 4.28
N ASP A 303 5.40 31.26 4.33
CA ASP A 303 6.29 31.16 3.15
C ASP A 303 6.72 29.70 2.85
N ALA A 304 6.35 28.75 3.69
CA ALA A 304 6.75 27.36 3.57
C ALA A 304 5.65 26.43 2.98
N ARG A 305 4.69 26.98 2.23
CA ARG A 305 3.57 26.20 1.64
C ARG A 305 4.05 25.06 0.74
N GLU A 306 5.06 25.32 -0.09
CA GLU A 306 5.66 24.28 -0.96
C GLU A 306 6.31 23.17 -0.14
N ALA A 307 7.02 23.52 0.93
CA ALA A 307 7.64 22.55 1.83
C ALA A 307 6.59 21.73 2.58
N ALA A 308 5.52 22.37 3.07
CA ALA A 308 4.39 21.68 3.70
C ALA A 308 3.74 20.69 2.74
N GLN A 309 3.52 21.11 1.49
CA GLN A 309 2.99 20.23 0.45
C GLN A 309 3.93 19.04 0.17
N ALA A 310 5.23 19.29 0.01
CA ALA A 310 6.22 18.25 -0.22
C ALA A 310 6.23 17.19 0.92
N ILE A 311 6.22 17.65 2.17
CA ILE A 311 6.14 16.78 3.36
C ILE A 311 4.83 15.99 3.37
N CYS A 312 3.70 16.63 3.03
CA CYS A 312 2.42 15.95 2.93
C CYS A 312 2.43 14.85 1.86
N ILE A 313 3.02 15.10 0.68
CA ILE A 313 3.18 14.12 -0.40
C ILE A 313 4.03 12.93 0.09
N ILE A 314 5.13 13.16 0.80
CA ILE A 314 5.97 12.08 1.37
C ILE A 314 5.16 11.22 2.33
N GLY A 315 4.45 11.84 3.26
CA GLY A 315 3.60 11.16 4.23
C GLY A 315 2.48 10.36 3.55
N PHE A 316 1.77 10.99 2.61
CA PHE A 316 0.66 10.39 1.89
C PHE A 316 1.11 9.22 1.01
N ASN A 317 2.14 9.36 0.17
CA ASN A 317 2.65 8.27 -0.67
C ASN A 317 3.15 7.09 0.17
N SER A 318 3.84 7.39 1.28
CA SER A 318 4.28 6.36 2.21
C SER A 318 3.08 5.62 2.82
N PHE A 319 2.06 6.36 3.26
CA PHE A 319 0.81 5.79 3.74
C PHE A 319 0.12 4.96 2.67
N TYR A 320 -0.08 5.53 1.48
CA TYR A 320 -0.81 4.93 0.35
C TYR A 320 -0.29 3.52 0.03
N PHE A 321 1.01 3.39 -0.15
CA PHE A 321 1.60 2.11 -0.54
C PHE A 321 1.82 1.14 0.62
N MET A 322 2.04 1.64 1.83
CA MET A 322 2.09 0.76 3.01
C MET A 322 0.73 0.14 3.33
N VAL A 323 -0.35 0.89 3.12
CA VAL A 323 -1.71 0.39 3.28
C VAL A 323 -2.02 -0.70 2.24
N TRP A 324 -1.50 -0.60 1.02
CA TRP A 324 -1.57 -1.69 0.03
C TRP A 324 -0.96 -2.98 0.58
N ALA A 325 0.19 -2.89 1.23
CA ALA A 325 0.82 -4.06 1.86
C ALA A 325 0.00 -4.63 3.02
N LEU A 326 -0.73 -3.77 3.77
CA LEU A 326 -1.67 -4.22 4.79
C LEU A 326 -2.89 -4.92 4.19
N TRP A 327 -3.38 -4.46 3.03
CA TRP A 327 -4.48 -5.12 2.31
C TRP A 327 -4.06 -6.42 1.64
N ALA A 328 -2.78 -6.58 1.29
CA ALA A 328 -2.26 -7.78 0.65
C ALA A 328 -2.45 -9.04 1.50
N GLY A 329 -2.29 -8.95 2.84
CA GLY A 329 -2.60 -10.03 3.77
C GLY A 329 -2.02 -11.39 3.37
N ASP A 330 -2.83 -12.45 3.52
CA ASP A 330 -2.50 -13.78 3.04
C ASP A 330 -2.77 -13.90 1.53
N ARG A 331 -1.80 -14.48 0.80
CA ARG A 331 -1.83 -14.62 -0.67
C ARG A 331 -2.95 -15.53 -1.16
N ALA A 332 -3.28 -16.55 -0.38
CA ALA A 332 -4.28 -17.58 -0.74
C ALA A 332 -5.73 -17.13 -0.49
N GLU A 333 -5.94 -15.97 0.13
CA GLU A 333 -7.29 -15.54 0.52
C GLU A 333 -8.12 -15.09 -0.69
N PRO A 334 -9.28 -15.76 -0.99
CA PRO A 334 -10.13 -15.41 -2.13
C PRO A 334 -10.69 -13.99 -2.07
N SER A 335 -10.79 -13.40 -0.87
CA SER A 335 -11.31 -12.04 -0.64
C SER A 335 -10.30 -10.93 -0.97
N LEU A 336 -9.01 -11.26 -1.13
CA LEU A 336 -7.94 -10.29 -1.37
C LEU A 336 -8.25 -9.28 -2.49
N PRO A 337 -8.71 -9.69 -3.71
CA PRO A 337 -8.96 -8.73 -4.77
C PRO A 337 -10.07 -7.74 -4.44
N LYS A 338 -11.17 -8.21 -3.83
CA LYS A 338 -12.30 -7.35 -3.42
C LYS A 338 -11.88 -6.36 -2.34
N ARG A 339 -11.17 -6.84 -1.32
CA ARG A 339 -10.64 -6.02 -0.24
C ARG A 339 -9.72 -4.93 -0.76
N PHE A 340 -8.83 -5.27 -1.68
CA PHE A 340 -7.88 -4.35 -2.28
C PHE A 340 -8.60 -3.24 -3.08
N VAL A 341 -9.56 -3.60 -3.93
CA VAL A 341 -10.36 -2.64 -4.71
C VAL A 341 -11.22 -1.75 -3.83
N LEU A 342 -11.81 -2.31 -2.75
CA LEU A 342 -12.57 -1.52 -1.77
C LEU A 342 -11.68 -0.50 -1.05
N GLY A 343 -10.49 -0.89 -0.65
CA GLY A 343 -9.53 0.02 -0.03
C GLY A 343 -9.11 1.16 -0.97
N LEU A 344 -8.84 0.85 -2.25
CA LEU A 344 -8.56 1.85 -3.28
C LEU A 344 -9.74 2.80 -3.48
N PHE A 345 -10.95 2.28 -3.61
CA PHE A 345 -12.16 3.09 -3.73
C PHE A 345 -12.29 4.11 -2.60
N VAL A 346 -12.13 3.65 -1.35
CA VAL A 346 -12.23 4.53 -0.19
C VAL A 346 -11.15 5.60 -0.20
N LEU A 347 -9.90 5.22 -0.50
CA LEU A 347 -8.76 6.14 -0.45
C LEU A 347 -8.85 7.21 -1.55
N VAL A 348 -9.07 6.80 -2.79
CA VAL A 348 -9.20 7.72 -3.94
C VAL A 348 -10.45 8.61 -3.83
N GLY A 349 -11.57 8.01 -3.40
CA GLY A 349 -12.81 8.76 -3.18
C GLY A 349 -12.68 9.78 -2.05
N ALA A 350 -11.96 9.44 -0.98
CA ALA A 350 -11.68 10.36 0.11
C ALA A 350 -10.77 11.51 -0.33
N GLU A 351 -9.76 11.26 -1.15
CA GLU A 351 -8.90 12.30 -1.73
C GLU A 351 -9.72 13.28 -2.57
N SER A 352 -10.57 12.76 -3.46
CA SER A 352 -11.49 13.60 -4.25
C SER A 352 -12.39 14.45 -3.36
N LEU A 353 -13.04 13.82 -2.38
CA LEU A 353 -13.94 14.50 -1.44
C LEU A 353 -13.21 15.56 -0.63
N GLY A 354 -12.00 15.28 -0.15
CA GLY A 354 -11.17 16.23 0.58
C GLY A 354 -10.82 17.46 -0.27
N SER A 355 -10.50 17.26 -1.55
CA SER A 355 -10.26 18.36 -2.49
C SER A 355 -11.51 19.21 -2.70
N VAL A 356 -12.69 18.63 -2.84
CA VAL A 356 -13.97 19.35 -2.99
C VAL A 356 -14.33 20.10 -1.71
N LEU A 357 -14.24 19.45 -0.55
CA LEU A 357 -14.48 20.09 0.76
C LEU A 357 -13.49 21.21 1.07
N GLY A 358 -12.31 21.19 0.47
CA GLY A 358 -11.33 22.27 0.57
C GLY A 358 -11.79 23.57 -0.08
N VAL A 359 -12.71 23.56 -1.06
CA VAL A 359 -13.19 24.76 -1.73
C VAL A 359 -13.82 25.78 -0.75
N PRO A 360 -14.87 25.40 0.03
CA PRO A 360 -15.44 26.33 1.01
C PRO A 360 -14.44 26.69 2.13
N VAL A 361 -13.52 25.82 2.47
CA VAL A 361 -12.49 26.10 3.47
C VAL A 361 -11.56 27.22 2.98
N VAL A 362 -11.05 27.13 1.74
CA VAL A 362 -10.20 28.17 1.14
C VAL A 362 -10.97 29.49 1.02
N ALA A 363 -12.25 29.45 0.62
CA ALA A 363 -13.09 30.64 0.54
C ALA A 363 -13.35 31.30 1.91
N ALA A 364 -13.23 30.55 2.99
CA ALA A 364 -13.40 31.05 4.37
C ALA A 364 -12.08 31.46 5.04
N LEU A 365 -10.94 31.34 4.35
CA LEU A 365 -9.66 31.78 4.91
C LEU A 365 -9.65 33.31 5.09
N ASP A 366 -9.23 33.73 6.24
CA ASP A 366 -9.07 35.12 6.63
C ASP A 366 -7.60 35.55 6.64
N ASP A 367 -7.35 36.87 6.55
CA ASP A 367 -5.99 37.41 6.59
C ASP A 367 -5.29 37.20 7.94
N SER A 368 -6.07 36.91 9.01
CA SER A 368 -5.52 36.63 10.35
C SER A 368 -4.88 35.25 10.47
N GLY A 369 -5.15 34.33 9.52
CA GLY A 369 -4.69 32.95 9.58
C GLY A 369 -5.38 32.08 10.64
N SER A 370 -6.36 32.63 11.37
CA SER A 370 -7.04 31.93 12.47
C SER A 370 -7.84 30.75 11.97
N THR A 371 -8.55 30.91 10.88
CA THR A 371 -9.34 29.84 10.24
C THR A 371 -8.43 28.69 9.78
N LEU A 372 -7.29 29.00 9.16
CA LEU A 372 -6.30 28.00 8.74
C LEU A 372 -5.73 27.22 9.93
N ALA A 373 -5.44 27.91 11.06
CA ALA A 373 -4.93 27.27 12.26
C ALA A 373 -5.96 26.29 12.86
N VAL A 374 -7.25 26.69 12.92
CA VAL A 374 -8.33 25.82 13.44
C VAL A 374 -8.50 24.59 12.55
N VAL A 375 -8.54 24.75 11.23
CA VAL A 375 -8.66 23.65 10.27
C VAL A 375 -7.49 22.70 10.41
N SER A 376 -6.25 23.22 10.47
CA SER A 376 -5.05 22.41 10.65
C SER A 376 -5.09 21.62 11.96
N LEU A 377 -5.50 22.22 13.06
CA LEU A 377 -5.60 21.56 14.36
C LEU A 377 -6.63 20.42 14.34
N VAL A 378 -7.80 20.66 13.73
CA VAL A 378 -8.86 19.63 13.59
C VAL A 378 -8.34 18.44 12.78
N VAL A 379 -7.66 18.68 11.65
CA VAL A 379 -7.11 17.62 10.81
C VAL A 379 -6.04 16.82 11.56
N VAL A 380 -5.12 17.50 12.24
CA VAL A 380 -4.08 16.84 13.06
C VAL A 380 -4.71 15.99 14.16
N TYR A 381 -5.74 16.49 14.84
CA TYR A 381 -6.46 15.74 15.86
C TYR A 381 -7.09 14.47 15.27
N LEU A 382 -7.78 14.57 14.12
CA LEU A 382 -8.38 13.42 13.45
C LEU A 382 -7.35 12.38 13.00
N LEU A 383 -6.21 12.83 12.46
CA LEU A 383 -5.11 11.96 12.07
C LEU A 383 -4.51 11.22 13.28
N LEU A 384 -4.29 11.90 14.39
CA LEU A 384 -3.79 11.29 15.63
C LEU A 384 -4.79 10.28 16.19
N MET A 385 -6.07 10.61 16.25
CA MET A 385 -7.11 9.68 16.68
C MET A 385 -7.16 8.45 15.80
N ALA A 386 -7.12 8.60 14.47
CA ALA A 386 -7.09 7.49 13.54
C ALA A 386 -5.87 6.57 13.78
N GLY A 387 -4.70 7.15 14.03
CA GLY A 387 -3.48 6.41 14.36
C GLY A 387 -3.63 5.62 15.67
N ILE A 388 -4.10 6.26 16.75
CA ILE A 388 -4.28 5.64 18.06
C ILE A 388 -5.29 4.49 17.99
N PHE A 389 -6.49 4.72 17.43
CA PHE A 389 -7.52 3.67 17.31
C PHE A 389 -7.08 2.48 16.45
N SER A 390 -6.26 2.73 15.43
CA SER A 390 -5.72 1.66 14.59
C SER A 390 -4.64 0.84 15.30
N PHE A 391 -3.90 1.48 16.21
CA PHE A 391 -2.84 0.86 16.99
C PHE A 391 -3.40 0.00 18.14
N ASP A 392 -4.34 0.54 18.93
CA ASP A 392 -4.91 -0.14 20.11
C ASP A 392 -5.54 -1.49 19.74
N ARG A 393 -6.31 -1.53 18.66
CA ARG A 393 -6.91 -2.78 18.17
C ARG A 393 -5.91 -3.77 17.56
N SER A 394 -4.67 -3.38 17.26
CA SER A 394 -3.65 -4.33 16.82
C SER A 394 -3.15 -5.23 17.96
N GLY A 395 -3.13 -4.71 19.17
CA GLY A 395 -2.75 -5.47 20.37
C GLY A 395 -3.79 -6.48 20.82
N THR A 396 -5.08 -6.15 20.69
CA THR A 396 -6.19 -7.06 21.06
C THR A 396 -6.35 -8.21 20.09
N VAL A 397 -6.17 -7.99 18.78
CA VAL A 397 -6.24 -9.06 17.76
C VAL A 397 -5.09 -10.06 17.91
N ASP A 398 -3.87 -9.58 18.25
CA ASP A 398 -2.74 -10.49 18.52
C ASP A 398 -2.96 -11.31 19.80
N GLN A 399 -3.63 -10.75 20.82
CA GLN A 399 -4.00 -11.46 22.04
C GLN A 399 -5.17 -12.45 21.84
N GLU A 400 -6.21 -12.06 21.10
CA GLU A 400 -7.31 -12.96 20.76
C GLU A 400 -6.86 -14.11 19.83
N GLN A 401 -5.99 -13.85 18.85
CA GLN A 401 -5.43 -14.90 18.02
C GLN A 401 -4.53 -15.85 18.81
N GLN A 402 -3.71 -15.35 19.74
CA GLN A 402 -2.94 -16.20 20.63
C GLN A 402 -3.83 -17.00 21.58
N ALA A 403 -4.95 -16.43 22.03
CA ALA A 403 -5.91 -17.12 22.87
C ALA A 403 -6.72 -18.18 22.09
N VAL A 404 -7.15 -17.88 20.84
CA VAL A 404 -7.88 -18.81 19.98
C VAL A 404 -6.98 -19.94 19.49
N VAL A 405 -5.76 -19.64 19.02
CA VAL A 405 -4.76 -20.67 18.66
C VAL A 405 -4.38 -21.52 19.88
N GLY A 406 -4.29 -20.88 21.06
CA GLY A 406 -4.10 -21.61 22.33
C GLY A 406 -5.28 -22.50 22.70
N ALA A 407 -6.51 -22.09 22.40
CA ALA A 407 -7.73 -22.85 22.68
C ALA A 407 -7.97 -23.97 21.64
N GLU A 408 -7.71 -23.73 20.35
CA GLU A 408 -7.82 -24.75 19.30
C GLU A 408 -6.73 -25.82 19.41
N LEU A 409 -5.47 -25.43 19.70
CA LEU A 409 -4.41 -26.39 20.03
C LEU A 409 -4.71 -27.17 21.32
N SER A 410 -5.39 -26.55 22.30
CA SER A 410 -5.84 -27.25 23.51
C SER A 410 -6.99 -28.26 23.24
N GLY A 411 -7.78 -28.03 22.18
CA GLY A 411 -8.87 -28.88 21.75
C GLY A 411 -8.45 -30.03 20.82
N GLN A 412 -7.34 -29.88 20.10
CA GLN A 412 -6.86 -30.90 19.14
C GLN A 412 -5.76 -31.82 19.68
N ILE A 413 -5.06 -31.44 20.76
CA ILE A 413 -4.08 -32.29 21.42
C ILE A 413 -4.55 -32.55 22.87
N ALA A 414 -5.70 -33.20 23.02
CA ALA A 414 -5.92 -34.01 24.17
C ALA A 414 -5.11 -35.33 23.94
N MET A 415 -3.79 -35.28 24.09
CA MET A 415 -3.03 -36.47 24.37
C MET A 415 -3.66 -37.05 25.63
N GLY A 416 -4.30 -38.24 25.50
CA GLY A 416 -4.84 -38.93 26.65
C GLY A 416 -3.71 -39.19 27.65
N ASP A 417 -3.99 -39.16 28.94
CA ASP A 417 -3.00 -39.46 30.00
C ASP A 417 -2.19 -40.73 29.71
N ARG A 418 -2.79 -41.68 28.99
CA ARG A 418 -2.12 -42.93 28.55
C ARG A 418 -1.01 -42.72 27.53
N ASP A 419 -1.16 -41.74 26.62
CA ASP A 419 -0.14 -41.48 25.60
C ASP A 419 1.06 -40.76 26.21
N LEU A 420 0.83 -39.88 27.17
CA LEU A 420 1.89 -39.15 27.88
C LEU A 420 2.79 -40.12 28.65
N ASP A 421 2.20 -41.09 29.37
CA ASP A 421 2.94 -42.09 30.12
C ASP A 421 3.82 -42.98 29.23
N ILE A 422 3.36 -43.32 28.02
CA ILE A 422 4.14 -44.07 27.03
C ILE A 422 5.38 -43.32 26.62
N TRP A 423 5.26 -41.98 26.34
CA TRP A 423 6.39 -41.14 25.96
C TRP A 423 7.37 -40.94 27.11
N VAL A 424 6.87 -40.72 28.34
CA VAL A 424 7.68 -40.53 29.55
C VAL A 424 8.55 -41.77 29.81
N GLN A 425 7.96 -42.97 29.71
CA GLN A 425 8.68 -44.24 29.89
C GLN A 425 9.66 -44.52 28.76
N ARG A 426 9.27 -44.28 27.51
CA ARG A 426 10.09 -44.56 26.34
C ARG A 426 11.36 -43.69 26.26
N TYR A 427 11.28 -42.42 26.67
CA TYR A 427 12.39 -41.47 26.58
C TYR A 427 13.03 -41.16 27.94
N GLY A 428 12.58 -41.79 29.02
CA GLY A 428 13.17 -41.64 30.35
C GLY A 428 13.13 -40.19 30.87
N LEU A 429 11.99 -39.53 30.73
CA LEU A 429 11.82 -38.18 31.23
C LEU A 429 11.72 -38.19 32.77
N SER A 430 12.41 -37.27 33.43
CA SER A 430 12.26 -37.05 34.87
C SER A 430 10.91 -36.40 35.19
N ALA A 431 10.44 -36.50 36.44
CA ALA A 431 9.16 -35.90 36.86
C ALA A 431 9.06 -34.44 36.46
N ARG A 432 10.14 -33.68 36.62
CA ARG A 432 10.16 -32.25 36.25
C ARG A 432 10.22 -31.99 34.74
N GLU A 433 10.89 -32.88 33.99
CA GLU A 433 10.88 -32.86 32.53
C GLU A 433 9.51 -33.25 31.99
N THR A 434 8.79 -34.11 32.64
CA THR A 434 7.41 -34.51 32.28
C THR A 434 6.46 -33.32 32.41
N GLU A 435 6.49 -32.57 33.52
CA GLU A 435 5.67 -31.37 33.69
C GLU A 435 5.97 -30.32 32.61
N VAL A 436 7.24 -30.12 32.28
CA VAL A 436 7.66 -29.20 31.19
C VAL A 436 7.23 -29.76 29.85
N PHE A 437 7.37 -31.05 29.58
CA PHE A 437 6.99 -31.70 28.34
C PHE A 437 5.48 -31.65 28.09
N GLU A 438 4.67 -31.88 29.12
CA GLU A 438 3.22 -31.74 29.05
C GLU A 438 2.79 -30.35 28.60
N LEU A 439 3.40 -29.29 29.14
CA LEU A 439 3.12 -27.92 28.75
C LEU A 439 3.67 -27.62 27.34
N LEU A 440 4.81 -28.17 26.95
CA LEU A 440 5.35 -28.08 25.59
C LEU A 440 4.45 -28.76 24.57
N ALA A 441 3.97 -29.99 24.87
CA ALA A 441 3.03 -30.74 24.04
C ALA A 441 1.70 -30.01 23.88
N LYS A 442 1.28 -29.23 24.88
CA LYS A 442 0.16 -28.27 24.81
C LYS A 442 0.50 -26.95 24.08
N GLY A 443 1.63 -26.87 23.41
CA GLY A 443 2.04 -25.69 22.63
C GLY A 443 2.43 -24.46 23.45
N ARG A 444 2.73 -24.63 24.75
CA ARG A 444 3.07 -23.50 25.63
C ARG A 444 4.52 -23.06 25.41
N ASN A 445 4.74 -21.75 25.34
CA ASN A 445 6.08 -21.18 25.18
C ASN A 445 6.86 -21.14 26.51
N ARG A 446 8.18 -20.99 26.42
CA ARG A 446 9.11 -20.99 27.56
C ARG A 446 8.70 -20.02 28.68
N VAL A 447 8.24 -18.81 28.34
CA VAL A 447 7.85 -17.78 29.31
C VAL A 447 6.59 -18.21 30.09
N PHE A 448 5.63 -18.85 29.41
CA PHE A 448 4.45 -19.39 30.06
C PHE A 448 4.83 -20.54 31.02
N ILE A 449 5.66 -21.47 30.55
CA ILE A 449 6.09 -22.64 31.33
C ILE A 449 6.84 -22.21 32.59
N SER A 450 7.75 -21.23 32.49
CA SER A 450 8.48 -20.72 33.66
C SER A 450 7.53 -20.13 34.72
N LYS A 451 6.51 -19.41 34.28
CA LYS A 451 5.49 -18.84 35.19
C LYS A 451 4.56 -19.91 35.77
N ALA A 452 4.10 -20.83 34.95
CA ALA A 452 3.16 -21.88 35.37
C ALA A 452 3.78 -22.87 36.38
N LEU A 453 5.08 -23.16 36.20
CA LEU A 453 5.80 -24.08 37.07
C LEU A 453 6.61 -23.40 38.19
N PHE A 454 6.51 -22.06 38.30
CA PHE A 454 7.24 -21.25 39.28
C PHE A 454 8.76 -21.47 39.28
N ILE A 455 9.37 -21.60 38.10
CA ILE A 455 10.80 -21.78 37.90
C ILE A 455 11.40 -20.65 37.04
N SER A 456 12.73 -20.45 37.16
CA SER A 456 13.39 -19.42 36.36
C SER A 456 13.35 -19.74 34.87
N ASP A 457 13.41 -18.71 34.02
CA ASP A 457 13.45 -18.84 32.56
C ASP A 457 14.67 -19.69 32.12
N ASN A 458 15.81 -19.53 32.79
CA ASN A 458 17.00 -20.35 32.55
C ASN A 458 16.80 -21.81 32.91
N THR A 459 16.11 -22.10 34.04
CA THR A 459 15.78 -23.48 34.46
C THR A 459 14.86 -24.13 33.43
N THR A 460 13.84 -23.41 32.97
CA THR A 460 12.93 -23.88 31.91
C THR A 460 13.70 -24.20 30.63
N ARG A 461 14.62 -23.33 30.22
CA ARG A 461 15.47 -23.55 29.05
C ARG A 461 16.33 -24.81 29.17
N THR A 462 16.84 -25.07 30.36
CA THR A 462 17.65 -26.27 30.63
C THR A 462 16.82 -27.52 30.52
N HIS A 463 15.61 -27.55 31.10
CA HIS A 463 14.69 -28.69 30.98
C HIS A 463 14.27 -28.92 29.52
N MET A 464 13.91 -27.87 28.77
CA MET A 464 13.59 -27.98 27.35
C MET A 464 14.74 -28.56 26.53
N LYS A 465 15.98 -28.11 26.77
CA LYS A 465 17.17 -28.63 26.11
C LYS A 465 17.38 -30.10 26.39
N ASN A 466 17.17 -30.55 27.63
CA ASN A 466 17.29 -31.96 28.00
C ASN A 466 16.18 -32.82 27.37
N ILE A 467 14.95 -32.30 27.33
CA ILE A 467 13.82 -32.98 26.68
C ILE A 467 14.11 -33.16 25.18
N TYR A 468 14.52 -32.11 24.46
CA TYR A 468 14.85 -32.20 23.02
C TYR A 468 15.98 -33.18 22.74
N ARG A 469 17.00 -33.22 23.60
CA ARG A 469 18.09 -34.18 23.49
C ARG A 469 17.60 -35.64 23.73
N LYS A 470 16.69 -35.85 24.67
CA LYS A 470 16.14 -37.18 24.96
C LYS A 470 15.19 -37.68 23.89
N LEU A 471 14.46 -36.75 23.24
CA LEU A 471 13.53 -37.05 22.16
C LEU A 471 14.21 -37.10 20.79
N ASP A 472 15.52 -36.73 20.70
CA ASP A 472 16.30 -36.61 19.45
C ASP A 472 15.68 -35.65 18.43
N VAL A 473 15.15 -34.53 18.92
CA VAL A 473 14.58 -33.46 18.08
C VAL A 473 15.34 -32.15 18.26
N HIS A 474 15.43 -31.34 17.17
CA HIS A 474 16.24 -30.14 17.18
C HIS A 474 15.44 -28.85 17.42
N SER A 475 14.10 -28.88 17.29
CA SER A 475 13.21 -27.74 17.53
C SER A 475 11.80 -28.21 17.93
N GLN A 476 11.01 -27.24 18.46
CA GLN A 476 9.59 -27.43 18.76
C GLN A 476 8.77 -27.45 17.48
#